data_4e2a1fd031ead2c48ae12581a8d53d06
#
_entry.id   4e2a1fd031ead2c48ae12581a8d53d06
#
_cell.length_a   1.000
_cell.length_b   1.000
_cell.length_c   1.000
_cell.angle_alpha   90.00
_cell.angle_beta   90.00
_cell.angle_gamma   90.00
#
_symmetry.space_group_name_H-M   'P 1'
#
loop_
_entity.id
_entity.type
_entity.pdbx_description
1 polymer ?
#
loop_
_entity_poly.entity_id
_entity_poly.type
_entity_poly.pdbx_seq_one_letter_code
_entity_poly.pdbx_strand_id
1 'polypeptide(L)'
;MVASDLVLVAGVGGVGRTVLERLRAQDVPVRAMVRRDDERAAELRALGAEVVVGDLTRPETVAAALESAGRMYFGMPVSPDHLLAATVVATVAREYGDLTGLVDMSQMTVSQMTAISTAQSHQQRLHWLAEQVLNWSGLPVVHIRPTAFLDNPLFTTLAARSIRERGTIELPFGTGRTSPIAVADVARVVATVLRDPAPHVGHVYELTGPRTVDMTEMAEEFSRALGRPVAYVDVPLERWWAEVLAKAGLPPHTAQHIATMARLHRENRYDRASDDVERLTGVPAETIEAFVAARRDFYLG
;
A
#
# COMPACT_ATOMS: atom_id res chain seq x y z
N MET A 1 5.41 -5.91 -33.03
CA MET A 1 4.00 -6.00 -32.53
C MET A 1 3.74 -4.76 -31.71
N VAL A 2 2.57 -4.14 -31.79
CA VAL A 2 2.20 -3.03 -30.90
C VAL A 2 1.98 -3.64 -29.52
N ALA A 3 2.65 -3.10 -28.49
CA ALA A 3 2.46 -3.56 -27.12
C ALA A 3 0.99 -3.44 -26.73
N SER A 4 0.45 -4.41 -26.04
CA SER A 4 -0.95 -4.42 -25.61
C SER A 4 -1.20 -3.33 -24.57
N ASP A 5 -2.30 -2.62 -24.70
CA ASP A 5 -2.73 -1.62 -23.72
C ASP A 5 -3.36 -2.24 -22.46
N LEU A 6 -3.60 -3.55 -22.44
CA LEU A 6 -4.20 -4.24 -21.32
C LEU A 6 -3.30 -4.19 -20.09
N VAL A 7 -3.86 -3.74 -18.97
CA VAL A 7 -3.20 -3.71 -17.67
C VAL A 7 -3.73 -4.84 -16.78
N LEU A 8 -2.85 -5.74 -16.35
CA LEU A 8 -3.17 -6.71 -15.30
C LEU A 8 -3.04 -6.05 -13.93
N VAL A 9 -4.12 -5.99 -13.17
CA VAL A 9 -4.12 -5.57 -11.77
C VAL A 9 -4.22 -6.82 -10.89
N ALA A 10 -3.08 -7.22 -10.32
CA ALA A 10 -2.99 -8.31 -9.37
C ALA A 10 -2.91 -7.73 -7.94
N GLY A 11 -3.89 -8.12 -7.10
CA GLY A 11 -4.05 -7.52 -5.76
C GLY A 11 -5.07 -6.39 -5.75
N VAL A 12 -6.33 -6.73 -6.03
CA VAL A 12 -7.49 -5.80 -6.14
C VAL A 12 -8.11 -5.41 -4.79
N GLY A 13 -7.33 -5.37 -3.72
CA GLY A 13 -7.70 -4.74 -2.45
C GLY A 13 -7.11 -3.33 -2.35
N GLY A 14 -7.63 -2.48 -1.48
CA GLY A 14 -7.05 -1.17 -1.18
C GLY A 14 -6.57 -0.40 -2.42
N VAL A 15 -5.25 -0.23 -2.54
CA VAL A 15 -4.62 0.50 -3.66
C VAL A 15 -5.01 -0.07 -5.02
N GLY A 16 -4.94 -1.40 -5.21
CA GLY A 16 -5.18 -1.99 -6.52
C GLY A 16 -6.61 -1.78 -7.04
N ARG A 17 -7.63 -1.77 -6.16
CA ARG A 17 -9.00 -1.41 -6.55
C ARG A 17 -9.07 0.03 -7.05
N THR A 18 -8.49 0.95 -6.29
CA THR A 18 -8.49 2.38 -6.68
C THR A 18 -7.68 2.63 -7.96
N VAL A 19 -6.59 1.88 -8.18
CA VAL A 19 -5.84 1.90 -9.46
C VAL A 19 -6.75 1.46 -10.61
N LEU A 20 -7.46 0.34 -10.47
CA LEU A 20 -8.40 -0.16 -11.46
C LEU A 20 -9.48 0.86 -11.79
N GLU A 21 -10.13 1.44 -10.77
CA GLU A 21 -11.16 2.46 -10.94
C GLU A 21 -10.62 3.67 -11.73
N ARG A 22 -9.41 4.14 -11.41
CA ARG A 22 -8.76 5.26 -12.12
C ARG A 22 -8.41 4.93 -13.56
N LEU A 23 -7.90 3.74 -13.84
CA LEU A 23 -7.58 3.30 -15.20
C LEU A 23 -8.85 3.16 -16.05
N ARG A 24 -9.90 2.54 -15.49
CA ARG A 24 -11.19 2.39 -16.17
C ARG A 24 -11.88 3.73 -16.45
N ALA A 25 -11.78 4.70 -15.53
CA ALA A 25 -12.27 6.06 -15.75
C ALA A 25 -11.55 6.80 -16.89
N GLN A 26 -10.45 6.26 -17.39
CA GLN A 26 -9.66 6.77 -18.51
C GLN A 26 -9.70 5.84 -19.73
N ASP A 27 -10.67 4.93 -19.79
CA ASP A 27 -10.87 3.93 -20.84
C ASP A 27 -9.70 2.97 -21.08
N VAL A 28 -8.77 2.85 -20.12
CA VAL A 28 -7.69 1.86 -20.20
C VAL A 28 -8.27 0.46 -19.96
N PRO A 29 -8.02 -0.53 -20.83
CA PRO A 29 -8.46 -1.89 -20.60
C PRO A 29 -7.73 -2.50 -19.39
N VAL A 30 -8.52 -3.08 -18.45
CA VAL A 30 -7.98 -3.67 -17.22
C VAL A 30 -8.50 -5.09 -17.05
N ARG A 31 -7.57 -5.99 -16.73
CA ARG A 31 -7.86 -7.33 -16.20
C ARG A 31 -7.55 -7.35 -14.71
N ALA A 32 -8.52 -7.76 -13.91
CA ALA A 32 -8.41 -7.91 -12.47
C ALA A 32 -8.20 -9.38 -12.09
N MET A 33 -7.12 -9.69 -11.38
CA MET A 33 -6.90 -11.03 -10.85
C MET A 33 -7.44 -11.14 -9.43
N VAL A 34 -8.38 -12.04 -9.21
CA VAL A 34 -9.04 -12.30 -7.92
C VAL A 34 -8.80 -13.75 -7.48
N ARG A 35 -8.81 -14.00 -6.17
CA ARG A 35 -8.70 -15.38 -5.65
C ARG A 35 -9.96 -16.19 -5.76
N ARG A 36 -11.14 -15.55 -5.81
CA ARG A 36 -12.46 -16.17 -5.87
C ARG A 36 -13.38 -15.34 -6.75
N ASP A 37 -14.29 -16.02 -7.43
CA ASP A 37 -15.38 -15.36 -8.14
C ASP A 37 -16.55 -15.13 -7.15
N ASP A 38 -16.49 -14.02 -6.44
CA ASP A 38 -17.43 -13.62 -5.41
C ASP A 38 -18.05 -12.24 -5.74
N GLU A 39 -18.77 -11.66 -4.79
CA GLU A 39 -19.40 -10.33 -4.93
C GLU A 39 -18.42 -9.23 -5.36
N ARG A 40 -17.17 -9.27 -4.85
CA ARG A 40 -16.12 -8.31 -5.23
C ARG A 40 -15.75 -8.46 -6.70
N ALA A 41 -15.72 -9.70 -7.21
CA ALA A 41 -15.47 -9.95 -8.62
C ALA A 41 -16.59 -9.36 -9.49
N ALA A 42 -17.85 -9.48 -9.04
CA ALA A 42 -19.01 -8.87 -9.72
C ALA A 42 -18.90 -7.33 -9.73
N GLU A 43 -18.49 -6.70 -8.63
CA GLU A 43 -18.27 -5.26 -8.57
C GLU A 43 -17.18 -4.81 -9.56
N LEU A 44 -16.07 -5.57 -9.67
CA LEU A 44 -14.98 -5.24 -10.61
C LEU A 44 -15.45 -5.36 -12.08
N ARG A 45 -16.30 -6.36 -12.41
CA ARG A 45 -16.93 -6.45 -13.73
C ARG A 45 -17.87 -5.28 -14.00
N ALA A 46 -18.62 -4.83 -12.99
CA ALA A 46 -19.48 -3.66 -13.12
C ALA A 46 -18.70 -2.36 -13.40
N LEU A 47 -17.45 -2.28 -12.98
CA LEU A 47 -16.51 -1.20 -13.34
C LEU A 47 -15.93 -1.37 -14.76
N GLY A 48 -16.30 -2.42 -15.50
CA GLY A 48 -15.82 -2.69 -16.85
C GLY A 48 -14.47 -3.39 -16.91
N ALA A 49 -14.01 -4.03 -15.84
CA ALA A 49 -12.81 -4.84 -15.86
C ALA A 49 -13.11 -6.28 -16.33
N GLU A 50 -12.20 -6.87 -17.09
CA GLU A 50 -12.14 -8.32 -17.23
C GLU A 50 -11.71 -8.93 -15.88
N VAL A 51 -12.35 -10.02 -15.45
CA VAL A 51 -12.00 -10.67 -14.18
C VAL A 51 -11.53 -12.09 -14.43
N VAL A 52 -10.35 -12.43 -13.95
CA VAL A 52 -9.77 -13.78 -13.95
C VAL A 52 -9.58 -14.28 -12.52
N VAL A 53 -9.85 -15.56 -12.31
CA VAL A 53 -9.58 -16.20 -11.01
C VAL A 53 -8.19 -16.81 -11.02
N GLY A 54 -7.39 -16.50 -10.01
CA GLY A 54 -6.03 -17.02 -9.90
C GLY A 54 -5.37 -16.74 -8.56
N ASP A 55 -4.24 -17.37 -8.34
CA ASP A 55 -3.40 -17.22 -7.18
C ASP A 55 -1.96 -16.86 -7.62
N LEU A 56 -1.41 -15.78 -7.08
CA LEU A 56 -0.07 -15.29 -7.41
C LEU A 56 1.06 -16.28 -7.05
N THR A 57 0.77 -17.27 -6.23
CA THR A 57 1.71 -18.34 -5.87
C THR A 57 1.67 -19.54 -6.83
N ARG A 58 0.78 -19.51 -7.84
CA ARG A 58 0.55 -20.61 -8.77
C ARG A 58 0.89 -20.18 -10.20
N PRO A 59 2.02 -20.68 -10.77
CA PRO A 59 2.54 -20.23 -12.06
C PRO A 59 1.51 -20.33 -13.20
N GLU A 60 0.72 -21.40 -13.27
CA GLU A 60 -0.28 -21.61 -14.31
C GLU A 60 -1.40 -20.55 -14.30
N THR A 61 -1.79 -20.07 -13.12
CA THR A 61 -2.80 -19.02 -13.01
C THR A 61 -2.24 -17.63 -13.33
N VAL A 62 -0.96 -17.39 -12.99
CA VAL A 62 -0.26 -16.16 -13.35
C VAL A 62 -0.03 -16.08 -14.85
N ALA A 63 0.34 -17.18 -15.52
CA ALA A 63 0.50 -17.24 -16.97
C ALA A 63 -0.81 -16.93 -17.70
N ALA A 64 -1.91 -17.54 -17.27
CA ALA A 64 -3.24 -17.26 -17.83
C ALA A 64 -3.67 -15.79 -17.61
N ALA A 65 -3.37 -15.21 -16.43
CA ALA A 65 -3.69 -13.82 -16.14
C ALA A 65 -2.85 -12.83 -16.97
N LEU A 66 -1.60 -13.18 -17.29
CA LEU A 66 -0.69 -12.36 -18.10
C LEU A 66 -0.94 -12.44 -19.60
N GLU A 67 -1.78 -13.38 -20.07
CA GLU A 67 -2.05 -13.52 -21.50
C GLU A 67 -2.49 -12.19 -22.11
N SER A 68 -1.77 -11.70 -23.12
CA SER A 68 -1.99 -10.42 -23.79
C SER A 68 -1.90 -9.17 -22.89
N ALA A 69 -1.42 -9.25 -21.65
CA ALA A 69 -1.20 -8.09 -20.82
C ALA A 69 0.14 -7.42 -21.16
N GLY A 70 0.13 -6.12 -21.48
CA GLY A 70 1.35 -5.35 -21.74
C GLY A 70 1.90 -4.66 -20.49
N ARG A 71 1.11 -4.54 -19.43
CA ARG A 71 1.49 -3.87 -18.17
C ARG A 71 0.90 -4.59 -16.97
N MET A 72 1.58 -4.51 -15.83
CA MET A 72 1.13 -5.19 -14.62
C MET A 72 1.32 -4.32 -13.38
N TYR A 73 0.31 -4.29 -12.52
CA TYR A 73 0.43 -3.90 -11.12
C TYR A 73 0.51 -5.17 -10.27
N PHE A 74 1.58 -5.30 -9.50
CA PHE A 74 1.78 -6.36 -8.52
C PHE A 74 1.64 -5.81 -7.11
N GLY A 75 0.63 -6.26 -6.37
CA GLY A 75 0.41 -5.93 -4.97
C GLY A 75 -0.22 -7.10 -4.23
N MET A 76 0.16 -7.26 -2.97
CA MET A 76 -0.37 -8.29 -2.08
C MET A 76 -0.71 -7.70 -0.71
N PRO A 77 -1.71 -8.24 0.00
CA PRO A 77 -1.83 -8.01 1.43
C PRO A 77 -0.61 -8.56 2.17
N VAL A 78 -0.44 -8.17 3.43
CA VAL A 78 0.57 -8.75 4.33
C VAL A 78 0.41 -10.28 4.34
N SER A 79 1.43 -10.99 3.88
CA SER A 79 1.39 -12.45 3.67
C SER A 79 2.78 -13.08 3.77
N PRO A 80 2.94 -14.24 4.41
CA PRO A 80 4.19 -14.99 4.38
C PRO A 80 4.58 -15.47 2.97
N ASP A 81 3.63 -15.52 2.04
CA ASP A 81 3.85 -15.97 0.65
C ASP A 81 4.33 -14.85 -0.28
N HIS A 82 4.58 -13.63 0.23
CA HIS A 82 4.91 -12.47 -0.60
C HIS A 82 6.11 -12.71 -1.52
N LEU A 83 7.20 -13.28 -0.99
CA LEU A 83 8.39 -13.59 -1.79
C LEU A 83 8.13 -14.69 -2.83
N LEU A 84 7.37 -15.72 -2.46
CA LEU A 84 6.97 -16.78 -3.40
C LEU A 84 6.19 -16.18 -4.57
N ALA A 85 5.18 -15.35 -4.28
CA ALA A 85 4.39 -14.68 -5.31
C ALA A 85 5.23 -13.78 -6.22
N ALA A 86 6.14 -12.98 -5.65
CA ALA A 86 7.06 -12.14 -6.44
C ALA A 86 7.97 -12.98 -7.35
N THR A 87 8.46 -14.11 -6.84
CA THR A 87 9.31 -15.04 -7.61
C THR A 87 8.52 -15.70 -8.76
N VAL A 88 7.29 -16.14 -8.49
CA VAL A 88 6.40 -16.71 -9.52
C VAL A 88 6.11 -15.66 -10.59
N VAL A 89 5.70 -14.46 -10.19
CA VAL A 89 5.45 -13.35 -11.13
C VAL A 89 6.68 -13.04 -11.98
N ALA A 90 7.87 -12.93 -11.37
CA ALA A 90 9.10 -12.65 -12.08
C ALA A 90 9.43 -13.74 -13.12
N THR A 91 9.30 -15.01 -12.72
CA THR A 91 9.62 -16.15 -13.59
C THR A 91 8.64 -16.25 -14.75
N VAL A 92 7.32 -16.19 -14.45
CA VAL A 92 6.28 -16.34 -15.47
C VAL A 92 6.27 -15.15 -16.43
N ALA A 93 6.42 -13.92 -15.92
CA ALA A 93 6.44 -12.73 -16.77
C ALA A 93 7.67 -12.71 -17.72
N ARG A 94 8.80 -13.27 -17.32
CA ARG A 94 9.98 -13.42 -18.18
C ARG A 94 9.78 -14.45 -19.30
N GLU A 95 9.09 -15.55 -19.00
CA GLU A 95 8.97 -16.68 -19.92
C GLU A 95 7.77 -16.55 -20.84
N TYR A 96 6.65 -16.03 -20.33
CA TYR A 96 5.37 -16.02 -21.02
C TYR A 96 4.76 -14.61 -21.20
N GLY A 97 5.36 -13.58 -20.58
CA GLY A 97 4.86 -12.20 -20.65
C GLY A 97 5.60 -11.37 -21.69
N ASP A 98 4.96 -10.27 -22.09
CA ASP A 98 5.56 -9.22 -22.93
C ASP A 98 5.33 -7.85 -22.28
N LEU A 99 5.72 -7.74 -21.00
CA LEU A 99 5.47 -6.56 -20.21
C LEU A 99 6.39 -5.41 -20.62
N THR A 100 5.80 -4.24 -20.85
CA THR A 100 6.50 -2.95 -21.01
C THR A 100 6.62 -2.19 -19.69
N GLY A 101 5.92 -2.63 -18.63
CA GLY A 101 5.99 -2.07 -17.29
C GLY A 101 5.40 -3.00 -16.24
N LEU A 102 6.13 -3.19 -15.14
CA LEU A 102 5.69 -3.89 -13.94
C LEU A 102 5.83 -2.93 -12.75
N VAL A 103 4.70 -2.53 -12.16
CA VAL A 103 4.69 -1.68 -10.96
C VAL A 103 4.57 -2.60 -9.74
N ASP A 104 5.62 -2.64 -8.94
CA ASP A 104 5.69 -3.39 -7.68
C ASP A 104 5.30 -2.50 -6.50
N MET A 105 4.30 -2.95 -5.73
CA MET A 105 3.92 -2.31 -4.48
C MET A 105 4.79 -2.82 -3.33
N SER A 106 5.84 -2.08 -3.06
CA SER A 106 6.75 -2.32 -1.94
C SER A 106 6.35 -1.48 -0.71
N GLN A 107 7.32 -1.07 0.10
CA GLN A 107 7.11 -0.20 1.26
C GLN A 107 8.37 0.60 1.60
N MET A 108 8.19 1.78 2.22
CA MET A 108 9.26 2.75 2.46
C MET A 108 10.43 2.20 3.27
N THR A 109 10.19 1.37 4.29
CA THR A 109 11.24 0.87 5.17
C THR A 109 12.30 0.01 4.47
N VAL A 110 11.98 -0.52 3.28
CA VAL A 110 12.92 -1.27 2.43
C VAL A 110 14.16 -0.44 2.10
N SER A 111 14.02 0.87 1.91
CA SER A 111 15.16 1.77 1.61
C SER A 111 16.20 1.87 2.74
N GLN A 112 15.83 1.46 3.96
CA GLN A 112 16.72 1.45 5.13
C GLN A 112 17.33 0.06 5.40
N MET A 113 17.03 -0.93 4.56
CA MET A 113 17.43 -2.31 4.76
C MET A 113 18.68 -2.66 3.96
N THR A 114 19.42 -3.61 4.49
CA THR A 114 20.55 -4.27 3.83
C THR A 114 20.36 -5.78 3.86
N ALA A 115 21.22 -6.52 3.18
CA ALA A 115 21.19 -7.99 3.17
C ALA A 115 21.24 -8.63 4.57
N ILE A 116 21.84 -7.94 5.55
CA ILE A 116 22.03 -8.42 6.91
C ILE A 116 21.16 -7.71 7.96
N SER A 117 20.20 -6.87 7.53
CA SER A 117 19.30 -6.18 8.47
C SER A 117 18.40 -7.15 9.22
N THR A 118 18.23 -6.96 10.53
CA THR A 118 17.45 -7.82 11.42
C THR A 118 16.39 -7.08 12.26
N ALA A 119 16.39 -5.74 12.22
CA ALA A 119 15.48 -4.92 13.03
C ALA A 119 14.04 -4.89 12.50
N GLN A 120 13.84 -5.25 11.25
CA GLN A 120 12.57 -5.18 10.54
C GLN A 120 11.70 -6.42 10.79
N SER A 121 10.41 -6.32 10.46
CA SER A 121 9.50 -7.45 10.50
C SER A 121 9.83 -8.48 9.41
N HIS A 122 9.31 -9.69 9.57
CA HIS A 122 9.41 -10.70 8.53
C HIS A 122 8.79 -10.21 7.20
N GLN A 123 7.63 -9.54 7.23
CA GLN A 123 7.01 -8.96 6.03
C GLN A 123 7.92 -7.92 5.35
N GLN A 124 8.54 -7.02 6.11
CA GLN A 124 9.48 -6.05 5.55
C GLN A 124 10.68 -6.73 4.88
N ARG A 125 11.16 -7.81 5.49
CA ARG A 125 12.22 -8.64 4.91
C ARG A 125 11.78 -9.30 3.59
N LEU A 126 10.55 -9.80 3.52
CA LEU A 126 10.01 -10.38 2.28
C LEU A 126 9.89 -9.33 1.16
N HIS A 127 9.47 -8.11 1.47
CA HIS A 127 9.46 -7.01 0.48
C HIS A 127 10.88 -6.68 -0.03
N TRP A 128 11.85 -6.57 0.88
CA TRP A 128 13.23 -6.32 0.47
C TRP A 128 13.76 -7.41 -0.47
N LEU A 129 13.54 -8.68 -0.14
CA LEU A 129 13.94 -9.82 -0.98
C LEU A 129 13.18 -9.85 -2.31
N ALA A 130 11.89 -9.54 -2.31
CA ALA A 130 11.07 -9.47 -3.52
C ALA A 130 11.60 -8.39 -4.49
N GLU A 131 11.97 -7.21 -3.99
CA GLU A 131 12.62 -6.19 -4.83
C GLU A 131 13.93 -6.70 -5.44
N GLN A 132 14.78 -7.45 -4.69
CA GLN A 132 15.99 -8.01 -5.26
C GLN A 132 15.67 -9.00 -6.39
N VAL A 133 14.70 -9.91 -6.19
CA VAL A 133 14.27 -10.87 -7.22
C VAL A 133 13.75 -10.14 -8.46
N LEU A 134 12.90 -9.14 -8.29
CA LEU A 134 12.35 -8.35 -9.40
C LEU A 134 13.46 -7.56 -10.13
N ASN A 135 14.40 -6.96 -9.42
CA ASN A 135 15.55 -6.27 -10.02
C ASN A 135 16.46 -7.22 -10.84
N TRP A 136 16.69 -8.43 -10.33
CA TRP A 136 17.50 -9.44 -11.06
C TRP A 136 16.75 -10.08 -12.22
N SER A 137 15.44 -9.95 -12.27
CA SER A 137 14.61 -10.56 -13.31
C SER A 137 14.86 -10.01 -14.72
N GLY A 138 15.35 -8.77 -14.84
CA GLY A 138 15.47 -8.06 -16.11
C GLY A 138 14.14 -7.56 -16.67
N LEU A 139 13.03 -7.66 -15.91
CA LEU A 139 11.74 -7.07 -16.26
C LEU A 139 11.77 -5.54 -16.14
N PRO A 140 10.88 -4.82 -16.83
CA PRO A 140 10.76 -3.36 -16.75
C PRO A 140 10.06 -2.94 -15.46
N VAL A 141 10.74 -3.05 -14.32
CA VAL A 141 10.16 -2.85 -12.98
C VAL A 141 10.22 -1.39 -12.54
N VAL A 142 9.16 -0.96 -11.85
CA VAL A 142 9.09 0.30 -11.09
C VAL A 142 8.67 -0.04 -9.67
N HIS A 143 9.46 0.33 -8.67
CA HIS A 143 9.12 0.09 -7.26
C HIS A 143 8.41 1.31 -6.67
N ILE A 144 7.26 1.09 -6.07
CA ILE A 144 6.51 2.08 -5.31
C ILE A 144 6.65 1.76 -3.82
N ARG A 145 7.25 2.67 -3.05
CA ARG A 145 7.50 2.52 -1.62
C ARG A 145 6.70 3.54 -0.82
N PRO A 146 5.41 3.27 -0.54
CA PRO A 146 4.63 4.16 0.31
C PRO A 146 5.07 4.07 1.77
N THR A 147 4.85 5.15 2.50
CA THR A 147 4.84 5.18 3.96
C THR A 147 3.57 4.55 4.53
N ALA A 148 3.29 4.74 5.83
CA ALA A 148 2.06 4.25 6.44
C ALA A 148 0.83 4.88 5.79
N PHE A 149 -0.17 4.06 5.45
CA PHE A 149 -1.42 4.56 4.87
C PHE A 149 -2.29 5.24 5.92
N LEU A 150 -2.87 6.40 5.59
CA LEU A 150 -3.94 7.02 6.37
C LEU A 150 -5.18 6.13 6.50
N ASP A 151 -5.42 5.30 5.48
CA ASP A 151 -6.51 4.32 5.43
C ASP A 151 -6.27 3.10 6.35
N ASN A 152 -5.08 2.99 6.98
CA ASN A 152 -4.77 1.90 7.90
C ASN A 152 -5.74 1.89 9.09
N PRO A 153 -6.21 0.71 9.55
CA PRO A 153 -7.07 0.60 10.73
C PRO A 153 -6.56 1.32 11.98
N LEU A 154 -5.25 1.53 12.12
CA LEU A 154 -4.67 2.30 13.21
C LEU A 154 -5.16 3.76 13.23
N PHE A 155 -5.25 4.40 12.05
CA PHE A 155 -5.67 5.78 11.88
C PHE A 155 -7.17 5.92 11.55
N THR A 156 -7.84 4.83 11.15
CA THR A 156 -9.26 4.80 10.83
C THR A 156 -10.07 4.15 11.95
N THR A 157 -10.30 2.86 11.91
CA THR A 157 -11.23 2.15 12.80
C THR A 157 -10.87 2.28 14.28
N LEU A 158 -9.59 2.11 14.65
CA LEU A 158 -9.14 2.21 16.03
C LEU A 158 -9.16 3.67 16.50
N ALA A 159 -8.67 4.60 15.69
CA ALA A 159 -8.72 6.02 15.99
C ALA A 159 -10.18 6.52 16.12
N ALA A 160 -11.05 6.17 15.18
CA ALA A 160 -12.46 6.57 15.22
C ALA A 160 -13.15 6.10 16.52
N ARG A 161 -12.86 4.86 16.93
CA ARG A 161 -13.41 4.32 18.18
C ARG A 161 -12.95 5.13 19.40
N SER A 162 -11.63 5.34 19.56
CA SER A 162 -11.08 6.05 20.71
C SER A 162 -11.44 7.55 20.69
N ILE A 163 -11.55 8.16 19.50
CA ILE A 163 -12.01 9.54 19.34
C ILE A 163 -13.46 9.68 19.82
N ARG A 164 -14.37 8.78 19.42
CA ARG A 164 -15.78 8.80 19.86
C ARG A 164 -15.91 8.62 21.37
N GLU A 165 -15.19 7.65 21.93
CA GLU A 165 -15.31 7.26 23.34
C GLU A 165 -14.61 8.26 24.28
N ARG A 166 -13.44 8.78 23.90
CA ARG A 166 -12.54 9.51 24.81
C ARG A 166 -11.95 10.80 24.23
N GLY A 167 -12.17 11.11 22.95
CA GLY A 167 -11.50 12.22 22.27
C GLY A 167 -9.97 12.01 22.13
N THR A 168 -9.53 10.75 21.96
CA THR A 168 -8.10 10.43 21.92
C THR A 168 -7.73 9.57 20.73
N ILE A 169 -6.45 9.65 20.30
CA ILE A 169 -5.77 8.67 19.44
C ILE A 169 -4.76 7.96 20.32
N GLU A 170 -4.93 6.65 20.49
CA GLU A 170 -4.13 5.83 21.41
C GLU A 170 -3.25 4.85 20.63
N LEU A 171 -1.97 5.21 20.44
CA LEU A 171 -0.99 4.41 19.69
C LEU A 171 0.38 4.42 20.41
N PRO A 172 1.20 3.36 20.23
CA PRO A 172 2.49 3.25 20.90
C PRO A 172 3.64 3.88 20.07
N PHE A 173 3.42 5.05 19.49
CA PHE A 173 4.38 5.64 18.54
C PHE A 173 5.37 6.61 19.20
N GLY A 174 5.19 6.93 20.51
CA GLY A 174 6.04 7.87 21.22
C GLY A 174 6.04 9.24 20.58
N THR A 175 7.22 9.80 20.42
CA THR A 175 7.48 11.08 19.74
C THR A 175 7.99 10.90 18.32
N GLY A 176 7.94 9.68 17.78
CA GLY A 176 8.39 9.41 16.42
C GLY A 176 7.53 10.13 15.38
N ARG A 177 8.20 10.59 14.33
CA ARG A 177 7.56 11.31 13.22
C ARG A 177 7.21 10.33 12.08
N THR A 178 6.18 10.68 11.34
CA THR A 178 5.71 9.91 10.19
C THR A 178 5.07 10.86 9.16
N SER A 179 4.98 10.43 7.92
CA SER A 179 4.36 11.17 6.83
C SER A 179 3.26 10.32 6.17
N PRO A 180 2.15 10.02 6.86
CA PRO A 180 1.16 9.09 6.37
C PRO A 180 0.51 9.60 5.08
N ILE A 181 0.20 8.65 4.16
CA ILE A 181 -0.29 8.92 2.83
C ILE A 181 -1.66 8.26 2.59
N ALA A 182 -2.54 8.92 1.83
CA ALA A 182 -3.80 8.33 1.42
C ALA A 182 -3.62 7.26 0.33
N VAL A 183 -4.40 6.18 0.39
CA VAL A 183 -4.46 5.16 -0.67
C VAL A 183 -4.76 5.78 -2.03
N ALA A 184 -5.60 6.82 -2.08
CA ALA A 184 -5.97 7.54 -3.29
C ALA A 184 -4.78 8.20 -4.01
N ASP A 185 -3.79 8.72 -3.24
CA ASP A 185 -2.59 9.34 -3.79
C ASP A 185 -1.64 8.32 -4.37
N VAL A 186 -1.42 7.21 -3.63
CA VAL A 186 -0.60 6.10 -4.13
C VAL A 186 -1.20 5.50 -5.39
N ALA A 187 -2.52 5.30 -5.42
CA ALA A 187 -3.21 4.79 -6.60
C ALA A 187 -3.13 5.77 -7.79
N ARG A 188 -3.13 7.09 -7.54
CA ARG A 188 -2.92 8.11 -8.58
C ARG A 188 -1.54 7.98 -9.21
N VAL A 189 -0.49 7.85 -8.42
CA VAL A 189 0.88 7.63 -8.91
C VAL A 189 0.99 6.34 -9.70
N VAL A 190 0.50 5.22 -9.14
CA VAL A 190 0.52 3.90 -9.81
C VAL A 190 -0.19 3.95 -11.16
N ALA A 191 -1.38 4.56 -11.23
CA ALA A 191 -2.12 4.70 -12.48
C ALA A 191 -1.37 5.58 -13.50
N THR A 192 -0.70 6.65 -13.06
CA THR A 192 0.15 7.50 -13.92
C THR A 192 1.30 6.69 -14.51
N VAL A 193 2.03 5.94 -13.68
CA VAL A 193 3.15 5.09 -14.13
C VAL A 193 2.68 3.98 -15.08
N LEU A 194 1.55 3.33 -14.78
CA LEU A 194 1.02 2.26 -15.64
C LEU A 194 0.54 2.77 -17.01
N ARG A 195 0.16 4.03 -17.14
CA ARG A 195 -0.27 4.60 -18.43
C ARG A 195 0.91 4.81 -19.40
N ASP A 196 2.02 5.22 -18.89
CA ASP A 196 3.27 5.40 -19.66
C ASP A 196 4.46 4.94 -18.81
N PRO A 197 4.76 3.63 -18.78
CA PRO A 197 5.79 3.11 -17.89
C PRO A 197 7.23 3.43 -18.35
N ALA A 198 7.45 3.69 -19.64
CA ALA A 198 8.78 3.82 -20.22
C ALA A 198 9.68 4.84 -19.50
N PRO A 199 9.24 6.05 -19.13
CA PRO A 199 10.06 7.02 -18.39
C PRO A 199 10.35 6.62 -16.95
N HIS A 200 9.67 5.59 -16.42
CA HIS A 200 9.70 5.20 -15.02
C HIS A 200 10.45 3.89 -14.75
N VAL A 201 10.71 3.10 -15.79
CA VAL A 201 11.39 1.80 -15.64
C VAL A 201 12.74 1.97 -14.94
N GLY A 202 12.99 1.12 -13.94
CA GLY A 202 14.19 1.15 -13.10
C GLY A 202 14.15 2.21 -11.98
N HIS A 203 13.09 3.02 -11.89
CA HIS A 203 12.94 4.00 -10.81
C HIS A 203 12.31 3.39 -9.56
N VAL A 204 12.63 4.00 -8.43
CA VAL A 204 12.03 3.76 -7.12
C VAL A 204 11.42 5.06 -6.65
N TYR A 205 10.13 5.04 -6.31
CA TYR A 205 9.41 6.21 -5.81
C TYR A 205 9.00 6.01 -4.35
N GLU A 206 9.46 6.91 -3.48
CA GLU A 206 9.09 6.92 -2.06
C GLU A 206 7.89 7.84 -1.86
N LEU A 207 6.71 7.28 -1.68
CA LEU A 207 5.47 8.05 -1.60
C LEU A 207 5.11 8.38 -0.17
N THR A 208 5.00 9.67 0.12
CA THR A 208 4.66 10.19 1.45
C THR A 208 3.47 11.15 1.39
N GLY A 209 2.86 11.41 2.54
CA GLY A 209 2.04 12.60 2.74
C GLY A 209 2.88 13.87 2.54
N PRO A 210 2.26 15.05 2.56
CA PRO A 210 2.91 16.31 2.17
C PRO A 210 3.99 16.76 3.17
N ARG A 211 3.98 16.24 4.39
CA ARG A 211 4.96 16.57 5.44
C ARG A 211 5.07 15.46 6.48
N THR A 212 6.14 15.46 7.26
CA THR A 212 6.24 14.63 8.46
C THR A 212 5.56 15.31 9.64
N VAL A 213 4.89 14.51 10.48
CA VAL A 213 4.22 14.92 11.71
C VAL A 213 4.54 13.94 12.83
N ASP A 214 4.58 14.41 14.06
CA ASP A 214 4.43 13.53 15.22
C ASP A 214 2.94 13.27 15.51
N MET A 215 2.67 12.40 16.47
CA MET A 215 1.29 12.03 16.78
C MET A 215 0.49 13.14 17.46
N THR A 216 1.16 14.14 18.09
CA THR A 216 0.51 15.31 18.66
C THR A 216 0.05 16.25 17.55
N GLU A 217 0.95 16.56 16.60
CA GLU A 217 0.60 17.32 15.39
C GLU A 217 -0.50 16.65 14.58
N MET A 218 -0.48 15.30 14.47
CA MET A 218 -1.55 14.54 13.82
C MET A 218 -2.89 14.73 14.56
N ALA A 219 -2.92 14.61 15.89
CA ALA A 219 -4.13 14.80 16.69
C ALA A 219 -4.69 16.24 16.57
N GLU A 220 -3.82 17.24 16.40
CA GLU A 220 -4.23 18.63 16.12
C GLU A 220 -4.91 18.73 14.74
N GLU A 221 -4.40 18.06 13.70
CA GLU A 221 -5.05 18.03 12.39
C GLU A 221 -6.42 17.34 12.46
N PHE A 222 -6.53 16.22 13.21
CA PHE A 222 -7.82 15.59 13.50
C PHE A 222 -8.76 16.54 14.23
N SER A 223 -8.27 17.30 15.22
CA SER A 223 -9.06 18.27 15.95
C SER A 223 -9.66 19.35 15.04
N ARG A 224 -8.84 19.90 14.14
CA ARG A 224 -9.30 20.90 13.15
C ARG A 224 -10.36 20.33 12.21
N ALA A 225 -10.07 19.15 11.63
CA ALA A 225 -10.98 18.47 10.70
C ALA A 225 -12.34 18.13 11.32
N LEU A 226 -12.32 17.67 12.58
CA LEU A 226 -13.53 17.24 13.28
C LEU A 226 -14.27 18.36 14.02
N GLY A 227 -13.63 19.53 14.22
CA GLY A 227 -14.19 20.64 14.96
C GLY A 227 -14.40 20.35 16.45
N ARG A 228 -13.60 19.42 17.02
CA ARG A 228 -13.61 19.05 18.45
C ARG A 228 -12.21 18.66 18.90
N PRO A 229 -11.86 18.83 20.17
CA PRO A 229 -10.55 18.43 20.68
C PRO A 229 -10.30 16.92 20.51
N VAL A 230 -9.14 16.58 19.95
CA VAL A 230 -8.58 15.23 19.90
C VAL A 230 -7.15 15.31 20.43
N ALA A 231 -6.80 14.44 21.35
CA ALA A 231 -5.46 14.39 21.93
C ALA A 231 -4.75 13.06 21.61
N TYR A 232 -3.43 13.11 21.47
CA TYR A 232 -2.65 11.89 21.39
C TYR A 232 -2.34 11.33 22.79
N VAL A 233 -2.44 10.04 22.96
CA VAL A 233 -2.03 9.29 24.14
C VAL A 233 -1.02 8.24 23.74
N ASP A 234 0.23 8.42 24.18
CA ASP A 234 1.26 7.39 23.99
C ASP A 234 1.01 6.21 24.93
N VAL A 235 0.74 5.06 24.35
CA VAL A 235 0.51 3.80 25.08
C VAL A 235 1.81 3.00 25.10
N PRO A 236 2.25 2.42 26.24
CA PRO A 236 3.37 1.49 26.25
C PRO A 236 3.15 0.34 25.26
N LEU A 237 4.18 -0.02 24.46
CA LEU A 237 4.08 -1.01 23.39
C LEU A 237 3.59 -2.36 23.90
N GLU A 238 4.06 -2.80 25.07
CA GLU A 238 3.68 -4.09 25.69
C GLU A 238 2.19 -4.08 26.08
N ARG A 239 1.69 -2.97 26.62
CA ARG A 239 0.30 -2.79 26.97
C ARG A 239 -0.58 -2.80 25.73
N TRP A 240 -0.21 -2.01 24.71
CA TRP A 240 -0.93 -1.95 23.44
C TRP A 240 -0.98 -3.32 22.74
N TRP A 241 0.14 -4.07 22.78
CA TRP A 241 0.17 -5.44 22.30
C TRP A 241 -0.87 -6.31 23.00
N ALA A 242 -0.85 -6.35 24.33
CA ALA A 242 -1.72 -7.22 25.11
C ALA A 242 -3.21 -6.85 25.03
N GLU A 243 -3.53 -5.55 25.02
CA GLU A 243 -4.90 -5.04 25.10
C GLU A 243 -5.58 -4.86 23.75
N VAL A 244 -4.81 -4.58 22.68
CA VAL A 244 -5.32 -4.26 21.35
C VAL A 244 -4.92 -5.32 20.34
N LEU A 245 -3.63 -5.48 20.08
CA LEU A 245 -3.16 -6.27 18.95
C LEU A 245 -3.39 -7.78 19.13
N ALA A 246 -3.12 -8.32 20.32
CA ALA A 246 -3.34 -9.74 20.63
C ALA A 246 -4.83 -10.13 20.57
N LYS A 247 -5.73 -9.17 20.80
CA LYS A 247 -7.19 -9.38 20.76
C LYS A 247 -7.81 -9.13 19.38
N ALA A 248 -7.03 -8.62 18.43
CA ALA A 248 -7.53 -8.27 17.10
C ALA A 248 -7.77 -9.48 16.18
N GLY A 249 -7.47 -10.72 16.62
CA GLY A 249 -7.67 -11.93 15.82
C GLY A 249 -6.84 -12.00 14.54
N LEU A 250 -5.73 -11.27 14.47
CA LEU A 250 -4.87 -11.21 13.31
C LEU A 250 -3.98 -12.46 13.20
N PRO A 251 -3.66 -12.91 11.98
CA PRO A 251 -2.63 -13.92 11.78
C PRO A 251 -1.30 -13.52 12.43
N PRO A 252 -0.53 -14.45 13.01
CA PRO A 252 0.72 -14.16 13.72
C PRO A 252 1.71 -13.32 12.90
N HIS A 253 1.83 -13.61 11.60
CA HIS A 253 2.69 -12.86 10.67
C HIS A 253 2.27 -11.38 10.57
N THR A 254 0.97 -11.11 10.44
CA THR A 254 0.42 -9.74 10.39
C THR A 254 0.58 -9.02 11.72
N ALA A 255 0.30 -9.69 12.84
CA ALA A 255 0.46 -9.11 14.17
C ALA A 255 1.92 -8.72 14.43
N GLN A 256 2.89 -9.60 14.10
CA GLN A 256 4.32 -9.32 14.21
C GLN A 256 4.74 -8.12 13.35
N HIS A 257 4.19 -8.02 12.13
CA HIS A 257 4.47 -6.89 11.23
C HIS A 257 3.98 -5.56 11.84
N ILE A 258 2.73 -5.51 12.30
CA ILE A 258 2.14 -4.30 12.90
C ILE A 258 2.89 -3.87 14.16
N ALA A 259 3.24 -4.82 15.04
CA ALA A 259 4.02 -4.53 16.24
C ALA A 259 5.40 -3.95 15.92
N THR A 260 6.05 -4.51 14.89
CA THR A 260 7.34 -3.99 14.41
C THR A 260 7.20 -2.59 13.82
N MET A 261 6.16 -2.35 13.03
CA MET A 261 5.88 -1.01 12.49
C MET A 261 5.70 0.02 13.63
N ALA A 262 4.95 -0.33 14.68
CA ALA A 262 4.75 0.54 15.83
C ALA A 262 6.08 0.89 16.53
N ARG A 263 6.93 -0.12 16.75
CA ARG A 263 8.27 0.08 17.30
C ARG A 263 9.14 0.97 16.41
N LEU A 264 9.15 0.74 15.10
CA LEU A 264 9.92 1.55 14.15
C LEU A 264 9.42 3.00 14.05
N HIS A 265 8.11 3.26 14.22
CA HIS A 265 7.60 4.62 14.38
C HIS A 265 8.19 5.27 15.63
N ARG A 266 8.16 4.60 16.78
CA ARG A 266 8.73 5.08 18.03
C ARG A 266 10.23 5.36 17.92
N GLU A 267 10.95 4.59 17.10
CA GLU A 267 12.38 4.77 16.78
C GLU A 267 12.63 5.83 15.69
N ASN A 268 11.63 6.60 15.31
CA ASN A 268 11.69 7.64 14.28
C ASN A 268 12.14 7.16 12.88
N ARG A 269 11.85 5.89 12.52
CA ARG A 269 12.26 5.31 11.24
C ARG A 269 11.32 5.69 10.09
N TYR A 270 10.21 6.37 10.37
CA TYR A 270 9.24 6.85 9.38
C TYR A 270 9.31 8.38 9.16
N ASP A 271 10.31 9.06 9.74
CA ASP A 271 10.54 10.50 9.56
C ASP A 271 11.18 10.78 8.20
N ARG A 272 10.36 10.76 7.16
CA ARG A 272 10.75 10.96 5.76
C ARG A 272 9.65 11.69 5.01
N ALA A 273 10.03 12.60 4.13
CA ALA A 273 9.13 13.27 3.19
C ALA A 273 9.75 13.28 1.79
N SER A 274 8.91 13.11 0.78
CA SER A 274 9.26 13.25 -0.62
C SER A 274 8.18 14.08 -1.34
N ASP A 275 8.52 14.63 -2.49
CA ASP A 275 7.62 15.32 -3.40
C ASP A 275 7.18 14.44 -4.58
N ASP A 276 7.50 13.15 -4.55
CA ASP A 276 7.25 12.22 -5.65
C ASP A 276 5.77 12.18 -6.10
N VAL A 277 4.82 12.29 -5.15
CA VAL A 277 3.40 12.34 -5.49
C VAL A 277 3.09 13.54 -6.39
N GLU A 278 3.48 14.73 -5.98
CA GLU A 278 3.22 15.96 -6.74
C GLU A 278 4.02 16.00 -8.05
N ARG A 279 5.30 15.61 -8.00
CA ARG A 279 6.17 15.58 -9.17
C ARG A 279 5.66 14.67 -10.28
N LEU A 280 5.09 13.51 -9.92
CA LEU A 280 4.59 12.52 -10.88
C LEU A 280 3.16 12.80 -11.35
N THR A 281 2.35 13.48 -10.55
CA THR A 281 0.92 13.63 -10.83
C THR A 281 0.48 15.06 -11.07
N GLY A 282 1.32 16.05 -10.77
CA GLY A 282 0.99 17.48 -10.81
C GLY A 282 0.04 17.93 -9.67
N VAL A 283 -0.29 17.02 -8.73
CA VAL A 283 -1.21 17.29 -7.62
C VAL A 283 -0.54 16.84 -6.31
N PRO A 284 -0.45 17.72 -5.29
CA PRO A 284 0.15 17.36 -4.01
C PRO A 284 -0.60 16.21 -3.34
N ALA A 285 0.08 15.51 -2.41
CA ALA A 285 -0.54 14.51 -1.58
C ALA A 285 -1.59 15.13 -0.65
N GLU A 286 -2.66 14.38 -0.34
CA GLU A 286 -3.73 14.79 0.54
C GLU A 286 -3.19 15.03 1.97
N THR A 287 -3.60 16.12 2.61
CA THR A 287 -3.26 16.39 4.02
C THR A 287 -4.07 15.50 4.95
N ILE A 288 -3.57 15.25 6.16
CA ILE A 288 -4.30 14.50 7.20
C ILE A 288 -5.63 15.19 7.49
N GLU A 289 -5.62 16.52 7.61
CA GLU A 289 -6.82 17.31 7.86
C GLU A 289 -7.88 17.12 6.76
N ALA A 290 -7.49 17.19 5.49
CA ALA A 290 -8.41 16.98 4.36
C ALA A 290 -8.95 15.54 4.33
N PHE A 291 -8.09 14.53 4.54
CA PHE A 291 -8.47 13.12 4.62
C PHE A 291 -9.52 12.87 5.69
N VAL A 292 -9.32 13.42 6.89
CA VAL A 292 -10.23 13.27 8.04
C VAL A 292 -11.52 14.06 7.82
N ALA A 293 -11.45 15.29 7.29
CA ALA A 293 -12.60 16.11 7.00
C ALA A 293 -13.56 15.45 5.99
N ALA A 294 -13.01 14.82 4.94
CA ALA A 294 -13.79 14.05 3.96
C ALA A 294 -14.50 12.80 4.56
N ARG A 295 -14.07 12.36 5.75
CA ARG A 295 -14.59 11.18 6.46
C ARG A 295 -15.15 11.54 7.85
N ARG A 296 -15.57 12.77 8.03
CA ARG A 296 -16.02 13.32 9.33
C ARG A 296 -17.04 12.43 10.02
N ASP A 297 -18.08 12.00 9.30
CA ASP A 297 -19.17 11.17 9.85
C ASP A 297 -18.65 9.81 10.31
N PHE A 298 -17.69 9.23 9.60
CA PHE A 298 -17.04 7.98 10.03
C PHE A 298 -16.35 8.12 11.38
N TYR A 299 -15.72 9.28 11.67
CA TYR A 299 -15.02 9.49 12.94
C TYR A 299 -15.95 9.92 14.08
N LEU A 300 -17.07 10.55 13.79
CA LEU A 300 -17.98 11.07 14.80
C LEU A 300 -19.15 10.11 15.12
N GLY A 301 -19.54 9.25 14.19
CA GLY A 301 -20.65 8.28 14.31
C GLY A 301 -21.93 8.81 13.78
#